data_cbdb6b5e80ff4bc1cf3e9773c114ace7
#
_entry.id   cbdb6b5e80ff4bc1cf3e9773c114ace7
#
_cell.length_a   1.000
_cell.length_b   1.000
_cell.length_c   1.000
_cell.angle_alpha   90.00
_cell.angle_beta   90.00
_cell.angle_gamma   90.00
#
_symmetry.space_group_name_H-M   'P 1'
#
loop_
_entity.id
_entity.type
_entity.pdbx_description
1 polymer ?
#
loop_
_entity_poly.entity_id
_entity_poly.type
_entity_poly.pdbx_seq_one_letter_code
_entity_poly.pdbx_strand_id
1 'polypeptide(L)'
;MTKISAILGGEQKLKDIRIRKFELGGHTFKVRIPLVSESDAMYAKITAPEDQKIDKIYGELTASLIQFKEKESEDFKFTDNDVIVEGRSMRQAAKNKAMIEARVIEYIKLLVPEDAEQTLENITYEDIEAEFPFAVQMTLVKSIGDVISPSYEEARG
;
A
#
# COMPACT_ATOMS: atom_id res chain seq x y z
N MET A 1 -11.12 30.39 7.15
CA MET A 1 -9.79 29.78 6.94
C MET A 1 -9.18 30.31 5.64
N THR A 2 -7.99 30.86 5.73
CA THR A 2 -7.31 31.44 4.57
C THR A 2 -6.66 30.35 3.74
N LYS A 3 -7.01 30.27 2.46
CA LYS A 3 -6.39 29.32 1.53
C LYS A 3 -5.33 30.05 0.72
N ILE A 4 -4.10 29.56 0.76
CA ILE A 4 -2.98 30.17 0.06
C ILE A 4 -3.24 30.23 -1.45
N SER A 5 -3.79 29.15 -2.01
CA SER A 5 -4.11 29.11 -3.44
C SER A 5 -5.08 30.21 -3.87
N ALA A 6 -6.08 30.51 -3.04
CA ALA A 6 -7.03 31.59 -3.32
C ALA A 6 -6.35 32.96 -3.27
N ILE A 7 -5.44 33.16 -2.30
CA ILE A 7 -4.65 34.37 -2.16
C ILE A 7 -3.78 34.62 -3.39
N LEU A 8 -3.20 33.54 -3.92
CA LEU A 8 -2.34 33.64 -5.11
C LEU A 8 -3.13 33.71 -6.41
N GLY A 9 -4.46 33.73 -6.34
CA GLY A 9 -5.31 33.89 -7.52
C GLY A 9 -5.36 32.72 -8.49
N GLY A 10 -4.97 31.54 -8.01
CA GLY A 10 -4.87 30.37 -8.90
C GLY A 10 -5.33 29.07 -8.27
N GLU A 11 -6.44 29.12 -7.49
CA GLU A 11 -6.90 27.93 -6.75
C GLU A 11 -7.02 26.68 -7.61
N GLN A 12 -7.62 26.77 -8.81
CA GLN A 12 -7.80 25.61 -9.68
C GLN A 12 -6.48 25.19 -10.31
N LYS A 13 -5.67 26.15 -10.78
CA LYS A 13 -4.38 25.87 -11.39
C LYS A 13 -3.37 25.30 -10.39
N LEU A 14 -3.41 25.78 -9.15
CA LEU A 14 -2.50 25.31 -8.12
C LEU A 14 -2.84 23.90 -7.64
N LYS A 15 -4.09 23.45 -7.78
CA LYS A 15 -4.42 22.04 -7.55
C LYS A 15 -3.74 21.14 -8.56
N ASP A 16 -3.58 21.61 -9.80
CA ASP A 16 -2.98 20.83 -10.88
C ASP A 16 -1.49 20.55 -10.64
N ILE A 17 -0.78 21.37 -9.88
CA ILE A 17 0.63 21.12 -9.57
C ILE A 17 0.82 19.91 -8.65
N ARG A 18 -0.24 19.44 -8.02
CA ARG A 18 -0.23 18.24 -7.20
C ARG A 18 -0.41 16.97 -8.03
N ILE A 19 -0.63 17.11 -9.34
CA ILE A 19 -0.86 15.96 -10.21
C ILE A 19 0.36 15.75 -11.08
N ARG A 20 0.92 14.56 -11.02
CA ARG A 20 2.04 14.11 -11.87
C ARG A 20 1.60 12.87 -12.63
N LYS A 21 2.37 12.52 -13.64
CA LYS A 21 2.02 11.41 -14.54
C LYS A 21 3.17 10.42 -14.63
N PHE A 22 2.82 9.17 -14.88
CA PHE A 22 3.78 8.14 -15.30
C PHE A 22 3.10 7.23 -16.32
N GLU A 23 3.91 6.52 -17.10
CA GLU A 23 3.39 5.58 -18.08
C GLU A 23 3.74 4.15 -17.67
N LEU A 24 2.80 3.24 -17.88
CA LEU A 24 2.98 1.82 -17.65
C LEU A 24 2.11 1.06 -18.63
N GLY A 25 2.72 0.15 -19.38
CA GLY A 25 1.98 -0.66 -20.35
C GLY A 25 1.29 0.14 -21.44
N GLY A 26 1.87 1.28 -21.83
CA GLY A 26 1.27 2.15 -22.84
C GLY A 26 0.14 3.04 -22.33
N HIS A 27 -0.19 2.95 -21.04
CA HIS A 27 -1.22 3.77 -20.41
C HIS A 27 -0.58 4.85 -19.53
N THR A 28 -1.13 6.06 -19.59
CA THR A 28 -0.68 7.17 -18.76
C THR A 28 -1.54 7.26 -17.50
N PHE A 29 -0.91 7.09 -16.36
CA PHE A 29 -1.56 7.24 -15.06
C PHE A 29 -1.28 8.61 -14.48
N LYS A 30 -2.28 9.19 -13.84
CA LYS A 30 -2.15 10.44 -13.10
C LYS A 30 -2.11 10.14 -11.61
N VAL A 31 -1.20 10.79 -10.91
CA VAL A 31 -0.98 10.58 -9.47
C VAL A 31 -1.13 11.91 -8.74
N ARG A 32 -1.93 11.90 -7.68
CA ARG A 32 -2.08 13.07 -6.82
C ARG A 32 -0.98 13.01 -5.74
N ILE A 33 -0.16 14.04 -5.68
CA ILE A 33 0.88 14.13 -4.65
C ILE A 33 0.22 14.46 -3.31
N PRO A 34 0.39 13.63 -2.27
CA PRO A 34 -0.26 13.87 -0.99
C PRO A 34 0.37 15.04 -0.24
N LEU A 35 -0.45 15.70 0.58
CA LEU A 35 0.06 16.67 1.55
C LEU A 35 0.84 15.91 2.63
N VAL A 36 1.70 16.61 3.38
CA VAL A 36 2.50 16.00 4.44
C VAL A 36 1.61 15.25 5.44
N SER A 37 0.50 15.85 5.87
CA SER A 37 -0.44 15.21 6.79
C SER A 37 -1.07 13.95 6.19
N GLU A 38 -1.36 13.96 4.90
CA GLU A 38 -1.90 12.80 4.20
C GLU A 38 -0.85 11.68 4.12
N SER A 39 0.40 12.04 3.81
CA SER A 39 1.51 11.08 3.79
C SER A 39 1.74 10.43 5.15
N ASP A 40 1.71 11.23 6.21
CA ASP A 40 1.87 10.72 7.58
C ASP A 40 0.76 9.73 7.92
N ALA A 41 -0.48 10.04 7.56
CA ALA A 41 -1.62 9.15 7.77
C ALA A 41 -1.48 7.86 6.97
N MET A 42 -1.00 7.94 5.74
CA MET A 42 -0.74 6.78 4.89
C MET A 42 0.31 5.86 5.52
N TYR A 43 1.42 6.41 5.94
CA TYR A 43 2.50 5.63 6.55
C TYR A 43 2.07 4.99 7.87
N ALA A 44 1.23 5.68 8.65
CA ALA A 44 0.67 5.10 9.87
C ALA A 44 -0.17 3.85 9.56
N LYS A 45 -1.00 3.92 8.52
CA LYS A 45 -1.81 2.77 8.10
C LYS A 45 -0.95 1.62 7.57
N ILE A 46 0.10 1.94 6.84
CA ILE A 46 0.99 0.93 6.25
C ILE A 46 1.81 0.22 7.33
N THR A 47 2.37 0.97 8.27
CA THR A 47 3.29 0.42 9.28
C THR A 47 2.60 -0.23 10.46
N ALA A 48 1.32 0.09 10.69
CA ALA A 48 0.54 -0.46 11.80
C ALA A 48 -0.78 -1.05 11.31
N PRO A 49 -0.73 -2.17 10.55
CA PRO A 49 -1.95 -2.81 10.08
C PRO A 49 -2.77 -3.34 11.26
N GLU A 50 -4.09 -3.42 11.06
CA GLU A 50 -5.00 -3.88 12.10
C GLU A 50 -4.74 -5.33 12.50
N ASP A 51 -4.85 -5.62 13.80
CA ASP A 51 -4.63 -6.96 14.34
C ASP A 51 -5.55 -7.99 13.70
N GLN A 52 -6.79 -7.62 13.43
CA GLN A 52 -7.76 -8.51 12.78
C GLN A 52 -7.28 -8.95 11.40
N LYS A 53 -6.66 -8.05 10.66
CA LYS A 53 -6.13 -8.36 9.34
C LYS A 53 -4.92 -9.29 9.45
N ILE A 54 -4.04 -9.03 10.39
CA ILE A 54 -2.88 -9.88 10.66
C ILE A 54 -3.34 -11.29 11.03
N ASP A 55 -4.34 -11.39 11.93
CA ASP A 55 -4.89 -12.66 12.36
C ASP A 55 -5.51 -13.46 11.21
N LYS A 56 -6.23 -12.77 10.33
CA LYS A 56 -6.82 -13.38 9.14
C LYS A 56 -5.75 -13.97 8.22
N ILE A 57 -4.72 -13.19 7.92
CA ILE A 57 -3.62 -13.62 7.05
C ILE A 57 -2.85 -14.76 7.72
N TYR A 58 -2.59 -14.64 9.01
CA TYR A 58 -1.94 -15.69 9.79
C TYR A 58 -2.72 -17.00 9.69
N GLY A 59 -4.05 -16.94 9.84
CA GLY A 59 -4.92 -18.11 9.69
C GLY A 59 -4.81 -18.75 8.31
N GLU A 60 -4.78 -17.92 7.26
CA GLU A 60 -4.64 -18.40 5.90
C GLU A 60 -3.27 -19.04 5.65
N LEU A 61 -2.20 -18.42 6.16
CA LEU A 61 -0.83 -18.94 6.00
C LEU A 61 -0.61 -20.25 6.74
N THR A 62 -1.30 -20.45 7.86
CA THR A 62 -1.07 -21.60 8.74
C THR A 62 -2.11 -22.72 8.57
N ALA A 63 -3.19 -22.47 7.82
CA ALA A 63 -4.28 -23.44 7.66
C ALA A 63 -3.80 -24.82 7.20
N SER A 64 -2.89 -24.86 6.24
CA SER A 64 -2.35 -26.12 5.73
C SER A 64 -1.31 -26.74 6.66
N LEU A 65 -0.78 -25.99 7.61
CA LEU A 65 0.28 -26.43 8.51
C LEU A 65 -0.25 -27.05 9.80
N ILE A 66 -1.49 -26.74 10.18
CA ILE A 66 -2.10 -27.24 11.40
C ILE A 66 -2.12 -28.78 11.46
N GLN A 67 -2.30 -29.42 10.31
CA GLN A 67 -2.29 -30.88 10.21
C GLN A 67 -0.96 -31.51 10.64
N PHE A 68 0.12 -30.75 10.65
CA PHE A 68 1.44 -31.22 11.06
C PHE A 68 1.78 -30.93 12.53
N LYS A 69 0.81 -30.40 13.30
CA LYS A 69 1.03 -29.99 14.70
C LYS A 69 1.58 -31.12 15.57
N GLU A 70 1.14 -32.36 15.33
CA GLU A 70 1.60 -33.53 16.10
C GLU A 70 2.96 -34.05 15.63
N LYS A 71 3.46 -33.52 14.51
CA LYS A 71 4.73 -33.94 13.90
C LYS A 71 5.76 -32.82 13.93
N GLU A 72 5.89 -32.17 15.07
CA GLU A 72 6.90 -31.11 15.22
C GLU A 72 8.28 -31.63 14.86
N SER A 73 9.05 -30.82 14.17
CA SER A 73 10.42 -31.10 13.74
C SER A 73 11.23 -29.82 13.86
N GLU A 74 12.50 -29.86 13.48
CA GLU A 74 13.32 -28.64 13.44
C GLU A 74 12.76 -27.62 12.44
N ASP A 75 12.06 -28.11 11.39
CA ASP A 75 11.50 -27.25 10.35
C ASP A 75 10.14 -26.66 10.72
N PHE A 76 9.40 -27.30 11.66
CA PHE A 76 8.06 -26.87 12.06
C PHE A 76 7.94 -26.85 13.58
N LYS A 77 7.75 -25.67 14.14
CA LYS A 77 7.54 -25.50 15.57
C LYS A 77 6.23 -24.78 15.81
N PHE A 78 5.44 -25.30 16.74
CA PHE A 78 4.16 -24.72 17.09
C PHE A 78 4.24 -24.17 18.50
N THR A 79 3.93 -22.88 18.65
CA THR A 79 3.81 -22.22 19.95
C THR A 79 2.35 -21.87 20.17
N ASP A 80 2.00 -21.35 21.34
CA ASP A 80 0.62 -20.97 21.66
C ASP A 80 0.08 -19.89 20.71
N ASN A 81 0.96 -19.01 20.22
CA ASN A 81 0.57 -17.85 19.44
C ASN A 81 1.18 -17.80 18.04
N ASP A 82 2.00 -18.79 17.66
CA ASP A 82 2.71 -18.73 16.41
C ASP A 82 3.06 -20.10 15.85
N VAL A 83 3.35 -20.12 14.56
CA VAL A 83 3.93 -21.29 13.88
C VAL A 83 5.25 -20.81 13.29
N ILE A 84 6.31 -21.53 13.59
CA ILE A 84 7.65 -21.21 13.08
C ILE A 84 8.02 -22.25 12.03
N VAL A 85 8.26 -21.80 10.79
CA VAL A 85 8.61 -22.65 9.66
C VAL A 85 10.03 -22.30 9.22
N GLU A 86 10.93 -23.26 9.32
CA GLU A 86 12.34 -23.06 8.96
C GLU A 86 12.95 -21.81 9.62
N GLY A 87 12.63 -21.60 10.89
CA GLY A 87 13.12 -20.46 11.66
C GLY A 87 12.37 -19.16 11.43
N ARG A 88 11.31 -19.17 10.61
CA ARG A 88 10.53 -17.97 10.32
C ARG A 88 9.20 -17.99 11.03
N SER A 89 8.91 -16.91 11.75
CA SER A 89 7.61 -16.71 12.39
C SER A 89 6.52 -16.47 11.33
N MET A 90 5.48 -17.28 11.35
CA MET A 90 4.35 -17.09 10.44
C MET A 90 3.52 -15.88 10.84
N ARG A 91 3.52 -15.52 12.12
CA ARG A 91 2.83 -14.30 12.57
C ARG A 91 3.56 -13.06 12.05
N GLN A 92 4.89 -13.07 12.06
CA GLN A 92 5.66 -11.97 11.47
C GLN A 92 5.47 -11.91 9.95
N ALA A 93 5.41 -13.05 9.27
CA ALA A 93 5.13 -13.12 7.83
C ALA A 93 3.74 -12.55 7.53
N ALA A 94 2.74 -12.85 8.36
CA ALA A 94 1.39 -12.31 8.22
C ALA A 94 1.39 -10.79 8.37
N LYS A 95 2.13 -10.27 9.35
CA LYS A 95 2.27 -8.81 9.54
C LYS A 95 2.92 -8.16 8.33
N ASN A 96 4.00 -8.75 7.82
CA ASN A 96 4.69 -8.23 6.63
C ASN A 96 3.77 -8.22 5.42
N LYS A 97 3.00 -9.27 5.23
CA LYS A 97 2.02 -9.34 4.13
C LYS A 97 0.94 -8.28 4.29
N ALA A 98 0.43 -8.08 5.51
CA ALA A 98 -0.56 -7.04 5.80
C ALA A 98 0.00 -5.65 5.47
N MET A 99 1.27 -5.40 5.78
CA MET A 99 1.93 -4.14 5.47
C MET A 99 2.07 -3.92 3.96
N ILE A 100 2.42 -4.98 3.21
CA ILE A 100 2.52 -4.90 1.75
C ILE A 100 1.15 -4.58 1.15
N GLU A 101 0.10 -5.28 1.57
CA GLU A 101 -1.26 -5.05 1.09
C GLU A 101 -1.73 -3.63 1.40
N ALA A 102 -1.46 -3.15 2.61
CA ALA A 102 -1.80 -1.79 3.00
C ALA A 102 -1.07 -0.76 2.13
N ARG A 103 0.21 -0.99 1.84
CA ARG A 103 0.98 -0.11 0.97
C ARG A 103 0.40 -0.06 -0.44
N VAL A 104 0.04 -1.21 -0.99
CA VAL A 104 -0.59 -1.29 -2.32
C VAL A 104 -1.88 -0.48 -2.35
N ILE A 105 -2.74 -0.67 -1.35
CA ILE A 105 -4.03 0.04 -1.26
C ILE A 105 -3.79 1.55 -1.18
N GLU A 106 -2.96 2.00 -0.24
CA GLU A 106 -2.76 3.43 0.01
C GLU A 106 -2.11 4.14 -1.18
N TYR A 107 -1.17 3.47 -1.86
CA TYR A 107 -0.53 4.04 -3.04
C TYR A 107 -1.50 4.11 -4.22
N ILE A 108 -2.29 3.05 -4.47
CA ILE A 108 -3.27 3.06 -5.57
C ILE A 108 -4.36 4.12 -5.35
N LYS A 109 -4.72 4.41 -4.10
CA LYS A 109 -5.66 5.49 -3.80
C LYS A 109 -5.17 6.87 -4.23
N LEU A 110 -3.89 7.03 -4.47
CA LEU A 110 -3.33 8.29 -4.98
C LEU A 110 -3.53 8.45 -6.48
N LEU A 111 -3.89 7.40 -7.19
CA LEU A 111 -4.19 7.49 -8.62
C LEU A 111 -5.45 8.30 -8.82
N VAL A 112 -5.44 9.14 -9.85
CA VAL A 112 -6.59 9.98 -10.21
C VAL A 112 -7.45 9.21 -11.20
N PRO A 113 -8.73 8.92 -10.87
CA PRO A 113 -9.64 8.25 -11.80
C PRO A 113 -9.82 9.07 -13.08
N GLU A 114 -9.97 8.41 -14.21
CA GLU A 114 -10.24 9.09 -15.48
C GLU A 114 -11.63 9.74 -15.47
N ASP A 115 -12.59 9.07 -14.85
CA ASP A 115 -13.95 9.60 -14.66
C ASP A 115 -14.01 10.29 -13.30
N ALA A 116 -14.27 11.60 -13.30
CA ALA A 116 -14.35 12.41 -12.09
C ALA A 116 -15.45 11.97 -11.10
N GLU A 117 -16.44 11.21 -11.58
CA GLU A 117 -17.51 10.69 -10.73
C GLU A 117 -17.11 9.42 -9.99
N GLN A 118 -16.00 8.79 -10.40
CA GLN A 118 -15.48 7.58 -9.76
C GLN A 118 -14.50 7.94 -8.65
N THR A 119 -14.40 7.05 -7.67
CA THR A 119 -13.45 7.22 -6.56
C THR A 119 -12.79 5.90 -6.23
N LEU A 120 -11.52 5.96 -5.79
CA LEU A 120 -10.77 4.81 -5.32
C LEU A 120 -10.76 4.74 -3.79
N GLU A 121 -11.49 5.63 -3.11
CA GLU A 121 -11.45 5.75 -1.65
C GLU A 121 -11.82 4.46 -0.92
N ASN A 122 -12.72 3.68 -1.48
CA ASN A 122 -13.23 2.46 -0.84
C ASN A 122 -12.71 1.17 -1.45
N ILE A 123 -11.65 1.21 -2.26
CA ILE A 123 -11.11 -0.02 -2.85
C ILE A 123 -10.50 -0.91 -1.77
N THR A 124 -10.61 -2.21 -1.99
CA THR A 124 -10.02 -3.22 -1.11
C THR A 124 -8.85 -3.88 -1.81
N TYR A 125 -8.03 -4.61 -1.04
CA TYR A 125 -6.94 -5.37 -1.65
C TYR A 125 -7.48 -6.44 -2.60
N GLU A 126 -8.61 -7.05 -2.28
CA GLU A 126 -9.27 -8.05 -3.12
C GLU A 126 -9.65 -7.48 -4.49
N ASP A 127 -10.09 -6.22 -4.54
CA ASP A 127 -10.41 -5.53 -5.80
C ASP A 127 -9.14 -5.39 -6.66
N ILE A 128 -8.03 -5.04 -6.03
CA ILE A 128 -6.74 -4.85 -6.72
C ILE A 128 -6.21 -6.20 -7.22
N GLU A 129 -6.24 -7.20 -6.35
CA GLU A 129 -5.75 -8.55 -6.66
C GLU A 129 -6.53 -9.19 -7.80
N ALA A 130 -7.82 -8.89 -7.91
CA ALA A 130 -8.69 -9.42 -8.96
C ALA A 130 -8.26 -8.95 -10.36
N GLU A 131 -7.60 -7.80 -10.46
CA GLU A 131 -7.24 -7.22 -11.76
C GLU A 131 -5.73 -7.16 -12.01
N PHE A 132 -4.91 -7.12 -10.96
CA PHE A 132 -3.46 -6.92 -11.11
C PHE A 132 -2.66 -8.05 -10.45
N PRO A 133 -1.83 -8.77 -11.24
CA PRO A 133 -0.88 -9.73 -10.66
C PRO A 133 0.07 -9.01 -9.68
N PHE A 134 0.60 -9.75 -8.73
CA PHE A 134 1.48 -9.17 -7.70
C PHE A 134 2.65 -8.37 -8.28
N ALA A 135 3.28 -8.90 -9.33
CA ALA A 135 4.38 -8.20 -9.99
C ALA A 135 3.97 -6.82 -10.52
N VAL A 136 2.75 -6.73 -11.09
CA VAL A 136 2.21 -5.46 -11.58
C VAL A 136 1.89 -4.52 -10.41
N GLN A 137 1.34 -5.05 -9.32
CA GLN A 137 1.10 -4.28 -8.10
C GLN A 137 2.39 -3.62 -7.60
N MET A 138 3.49 -4.38 -7.56
CA MET A 138 4.78 -3.88 -7.10
C MET A 138 5.34 -2.82 -8.06
N THR A 139 5.14 -3.00 -9.36
CA THR A 139 5.55 -1.99 -10.36
C THR A 139 4.76 -0.70 -10.19
N LEU A 140 3.44 -0.79 -9.95
CA LEU A 140 2.60 0.37 -9.69
C LEU A 140 3.05 1.12 -8.43
N VAL A 141 3.27 0.39 -7.34
CA VAL A 141 3.72 0.99 -6.08
C VAL A 141 5.05 1.72 -6.28
N LYS A 142 6.00 1.09 -6.99
CA LYS A 142 7.29 1.71 -7.28
C LYS A 142 7.14 2.96 -8.11
N SER A 143 6.36 2.90 -9.19
CA SER A 143 6.14 4.04 -10.08
C SER A 143 5.46 5.21 -9.36
N ILE A 144 4.45 4.92 -8.56
CA ILE A 144 3.75 5.93 -7.75
C ILE A 144 4.73 6.54 -6.74
N GLY A 145 5.48 5.69 -6.05
CA GLY A 145 6.47 6.14 -5.07
C GLY A 145 7.52 7.06 -5.66
N ASP A 146 8.03 6.73 -6.85
CA ASP A 146 9.02 7.56 -7.55
C ASP A 146 8.43 8.93 -7.93
N VAL A 147 7.16 8.96 -8.29
CA VAL A 147 6.48 10.20 -8.71
C VAL A 147 6.21 11.13 -7.51
N ILE A 148 5.80 10.58 -6.38
CA ILE A 148 5.43 11.39 -5.20
C ILE A 148 6.64 11.80 -4.37
N SER A 149 7.77 11.09 -4.50
CA SER A 149 8.98 11.40 -3.75
C SER A 149 9.78 12.44 -4.51
N PRO A 150 10.18 13.56 -3.88
CA PRO A 150 11.04 14.53 -4.53
C PRO A 150 12.42 13.92 -4.74
N SER A 151 13.04 14.20 -5.89
CA SER A 151 14.42 13.82 -6.11
C SER A 151 15.32 14.70 -5.22
N TYR A 152 16.53 14.21 -4.92
CA TYR A 152 17.49 15.00 -4.14
C TYR A 152 17.77 16.33 -4.79
N GLU A 153 17.86 16.36 -6.12
CA GLU A 153 18.10 17.58 -6.89
C GLU A 153 16.91 18.56 -6.76
N GLU A 154 15.68 18.06 -6.84
CA GLU A 154 14.48 18.86 -6.65
C GLU A 154 14.44 19.46 -5.24
N ALA A 155 14.81 18.68 -4.24
CA ALA A 155 14.81 19.13 -2.85
C ALA A 155 15.88 20.19 -2.59
N ARG A 156 16.98 20.18 -3.36
CA ARG A 156 18.05 21.18 -3.24
C ARG A 156 17.73 22.48 -3.97
N GLY A 157 16.94 22.36 -5.03
CA GLY A 157 16.58 23.49 -5.87
C GLY A 157 15.47 24.30 -5.27
#